data_c9e8320af0bbf55950bf376374be1623
#
_entry.id   c9e8320af0bbf55950bf376374be1623
#
_cell.length_a   1.000
_cell.length_b   1.000
_cell.length_c   1.000
_cell.angle_alpha   90.00
_cell.angle_beta   90.00
_cell.angle_gamma   90.00
#
_symmetry.space_group_name_H-M   'P 1'
#
loop_
_entity.id
_entity.type
_entity.pdbx_description
1 polymer ?
#
loop_
_entity_poly.entity_id
_entity_poly.type
_entity_poly.pdbx_seq_one_letter_code
_entity_poly.pdbx_strand_id
1 'polypeptide(L)'
;MKINIHRGAKEIGGSCVELESQGQRILIDLGLPLDAEKNDVIYLPDIPGLDGKDPSLLGILISHPHVDHFGLLAHISPDIPIGFGPAARRILKAAAPFMPGKWQAPENGWNYESEIPFEIGPFT
;
A
#
# COMPACT_ATOMS: atom_id res chain seq x y z
N MET A 1 -5.45 13.82 14.52
CA MET A 1 -5.07 13.03 13.31
C MET A 1 -4.79 13.95 12.16
N LYS A 2 -3.79 13.64 11.38
CA LYS A 2 -3.38 14.40 10.20
C LYS A 2 -3.50 13.50 8.96
N ILE A 3 -3.95 14.07 7.85
CA ILE A 3 -4.12 13.37 6.58
C ILE A 3 -3.29 14.08 5.53
N ASN A 4 -2.42 13.34 4.84
CA ASN A 4 -1.65 13.83 3.70
C ASN A 4 -2.02 13.01 2.45
N ILE A 5 -2.47 13.67 1.41
CA ILE A 5 -2.73 13.02 0.12
C ILE A 5 -1.48 13.21 -0.74
N HIS A 6 -0.69 12.16 -0.88
CA HIS A 6 0.54 12.19 -1.67
C HIS A 6 0.26 12.12 -3.16
N ARG A 7 -0.78 11.37 -3.55
CA ARG A 7 -1.23 11.23 -4.94
C ARG A 7 -2.70 10.82 -5.00
N GLY A 8 -3.36 11.09 -6.14
CA GLY A 8 -4.75 10.72 -6.36
C GLY A 8 -5.77 11.85 -6.09
N ALA A 9 -5.31 13.04 -5.67
CA ALA A 9 -6.20 14.18 -5.38
C ALA A 9 -6.71 14.89 -6.65
N LYS A 10 -5.92 14.86 -7.73
CA LYS A 10 -6.21 15.58 -8.99
C LYS A 10 -6.07 14.70 -10.23
N GLU A 11 -5.87 13.42 -10.04
CA GLU A 11 -5.64 12.43 -11.08
C GLU A 11 -6.37 11.13 -10.74
N ILE A 12 -6.61 10.29 -11.73
CA ILE A 12 -7.17 8.96 -11.54
C ILE A 12 -6.02 7.96 -11.41
N GLY A 13 -6.06 7.12 -10.38
CA GLY A 13 -5.03 6.13 -10.11
C GLY A 13 -3.81 6.67 -9.37
N GLY A 14 -2.88 5.78 -9.09
CA GLY A 14 -1.68 6.12 -8.33
C GLY A 14 -1.98 6.54 -6.91
N SER A 15 -3.08 6.10 -6.33
CA SER A 15 -3.56 6.54 -5.01
C SER A 15 -2.54 6.28 -3.91
N CYS A 16 -2.33 7.28 -3.07
CA CYS A 16 -1.52 7.18 -1.86
C CYS A 16 -1.94 8.25 -0.85
N VAL A 17 -2.49 7.80 0.25
CA VAL A 17 -2.94 8.65 1.35
C VAL A 17 -2.24 8.24 2.64
N GLU A 18 -1.67 9.19 3.36
CA GLU A 18 -1.05 8.98 4.65
C GLU A 18 -1.95 9.48 5.77
N LEU A 19 -2.12 8.65 6.79
CA LEU A 19 -2.74 9.03 8.06
C LEU A 19 -1.67 9.05 9.14
N GLU A 20 -1.65 10.12 9.93
CA GLU A 20 -0.74 10.28 11.06
C GLU A 20 -1.52 10.56 12.35
N SER A 21 -1.17 9.84 13.40
CA SER A 21 -1.70 10.05 14.74
C SER A 21 -0.65 9.64 15.79
N GLN A 22 -0.47 10.45 16.81
CA GLN A 22 0.45 10.19 17.93
C GLN A 22 1.88 9.87 17.46
N GLY A 23 2.35 10.51 16.40
CA GLY A 23 3.68 10.27 15.84
C GLY A 23 3.83 8.97 15.05
N GLN A 24 2.75 8.22 14.85
CA GLN A 24 2.70 7.00 14.06
C GLN A 24 1.90 7.20 12.78
N ARG A 25 2.28 6.48 11.73
CA ARG A 25 1.71 6.67 10.38
C ARG A 25 1.32 5.34 9.75
N ILE A 26 0.26 5.37 8.95
CA ILE A 26 -0.10 4.31 8.01
C ILE A 26 -0.36 4.91 6.63
N LEU A 27 -0.16 4.12 5.59
CA LEU A 27 -0.58 4.49 4.24
C LEU A 27 -1.83 3.72 3.85
N ILE A 28 -2.69 4.37 3.10
CA ILE A 28 -3.80 3.75 2.37
C ILE A 28 -3.42 3.81 0.90
N ASP A 29 -3.21 2.65 0.32
CA ASP A 29 -2.73 2.44 -1.04
C ASP A 29 -1.30 2.96 -1.31
N LEU A 30 -0.66 2.38 -2.29
CA LEU A 30 0.60 2.80 -2.88
C LEU A 30 0.57 2.43 -4.36
N GLY A 31 -0.23 3.17 -5.10
CA GLY A 31 -0.62 2.85 -6.47
C GLY A 31 0.35 3.34 -7.53
N LEU A 32 0.39 2.61 -8.63
CA LEU A 32 1.06 3.05 -9.85
C LEU A 32 0.13 4.03 -10.59
N PRO A 33 0.64 5.19 -11.07
CA PRO A 33 -0.15 6.09 -11.91
C PRO A 33 -0.67 5.38 -13.18
N LEU A 34 -1.90 5.68 -13.59
CA LEU A 34 -2.50 5.04 -14.78
C LEU A 34 -1.81 5.41 -16.09
N ASP A 35 -1.15 6.56 -16.14
CA ASP A 35 -0.38 7.03 -17.30
C ASP A 35 1.08 6.53 -17.31
N ALA A 36 1.47 5.72 -16.33
CA ALA A 36 2.80 5.13 -16.29
C ALA A 36 2.98 4.10 -17.43
N GLU A 37 3.98 4.32 -18.26
CA GLU A 37 4.30 3.38 -19.36
C GLU A 37 4.82 2.03 -18.85
N LYS A 38 5.44 2.02 -17.67
CA LYS A 38 5.97 0.84 -17.00
C LYS A 38 5.96 1.02 -15.49
N ASN A 39 6.02 -0.07 -14.76
CA ASN A 39 6.16 -0.01 -13.31
C ASN A 39 7.62 0.28 -12.95
N ASP A 40 7.89 1.48 -12.49
CA ASP A 40 9.24 1.97 -12.20
C ASP A 40 9.29 2.68 -10.85
N VAL A 41 10.43 2.56 -10.19
CA VAL A 41 10.71 3.18 -8.89
C VAL A 41 10.62 4.71 -8.92
N ILE A 42 10.76 5.32 -10.10
CA ILE A 42 10.64 6.79 -10.27
C ILE A 42 9.26 7.32 -9.85
N TYR A 43 8.23 6.47 -9.87
CA TYR A 43 6.87 6.85 -9.45
C TYR A 43 6.66 6.76 -7.95
N LEU A 44 7.63 6.22 -7.21
CA LEU A 44 7.51 6.09 -5.76
C LEU A 44 7.50 7.48 -5.10
N PRO A 45 6.47 7.81 -4.30
CA PRO A 45 6.46 9.09 -3.58
C PRO A 45 7.57 9.15 -2.53
N ASP A 46 8.06 10.34 -2.26
CA ASP A 46 9.07 10.58 -1.23
C ASP A 46 8.41 10.56 0.16
N ILE A 47 8.22 9.37 0.69
CA ILE A 47 7.62 9.13 2.01
C ILE A 47 8.66 8.45 2.91
N PRO A 48 9.02 9.04 4.06
CA PRO A 48 9.93 8.39 5.00
C PRO A 48 9.40 7.03 5.46
N GLY A 49 10.26 6.03 5.46
CA GLY A 49 9.94 4.68 5.95
C GLY A 49 9.63 3.66 4.86
N LEU A 50 9.51 4.04 3.58
CA LEU A 50 9.32 3.07 2.50
C LEU A 50 10.54 2.15 2.29
N ASP A 51 11.69 2.51 2.83
CA ASP A 51 12.89 1.68 2.90
C ASP A 51 12.91 0.71 4.09
N GLY A 52 11.89 0.76 4.96
CA GLY A 52 11.78 -0.06 6.16
C GLY A 52 12.59 0.44 7.36
N LYS A 53 13.21 1.63 7.29
CA LYS A 53 14.11 2.16 8.32
C LYS A 53 13.47 3.16 9.28
N ASP A 54 12.27 3.62 9.00
CA ASP A 54 11.53 4.54 9.89
C ASP A 54 10.39 3.78 10.58
N PRO A 55 10.53 3.48 11.89
CA PRO A 55 9.55 2.70 12.63
C PRO A 55 8.23 3.45 12.87
N SER A 56 8.15 4.75 12.58
CA SER A 56 6.89 5.48 12.66
C SER A 56 5.90 5.08 11.57
N LEU A 57 6.37 4.53 10.44
CA LEU A 57 5.52 3.94 9.42
C LEU A 57 5.16 2.50 9.83
N LEU A 58 3.94 2.31 10.31
CA LEU A 58 3.47 1.02 10.82
C LEU A 58 3.15 0.02 9.72
N GLY A 59 2.69 0.49 8.57
CA GLY A 59 2.35 -0.35 7.43
C GLY A 59 1.48 0.33 6.40
N ILE A 60 1.03 -0.46 5.43
CA ILE A 60 0.22 -0.01 4.30
C ILE A 60 -1.03 -0.88 4.18
N LEU A 61 -2.19 -0.26 4.05
CA LEU A 61 -3.45 -0.95 3.79
C LEU A 61 -3.83 -0.77 2.33
N ILE A 62 -4.14 -1.85 1.64
CA ILE A 62 -4.53 -1.82 0.23
C ILE A 62 -6.05 -1.94 0.12
N SER A 63 -6.68 -0.92 -0.46
CA SER A 63 -8.13 -0.82 -0.56
C SER A 63 -8.72 -1.86 -1.51
N HIS A 64 -8.07 -2.11 -2.65
CA HIS A 64 -8.47 -3.16 -3.59
C HIS A 64 -7.34 -3.58 -4.55
N PRO A 65 -7.46 -4.75 -5.21
CA PRO A 65 -6.35 -5.38 -5.91
C PRO A 65 -6.17 -4.90 -7.35
N HIS A 66 -6.16 -3.59 -7.58
CA HIS A 66 -5.83 -2.99 -8.86
C HIS A 66 -4.47 -2.29 -8.81
N VAL A 67 -3.74 -2.32 -9.91
CA VAL A 67 -2.35 -1.83 -10.00
C VAL A 67 -2.23 -0.35 -9.61
N ASP A 68 -3.24 0.45 -9.90
CA ASP A 68 -3.31 1.85 -9.50
C ASP A 68 -3.51 2.07 -7.99
N HIS A 69 -3.65 0.99 -7.21
CA HIS A 69 -3.74 1.00 -5.75
C HIS A 69 -2.60 0.25 -5.04
N PHE A 70 -1.98 -0.76 -5.67
CA PHE A 70 -0.90 -1.53 -5.04
C PHE A 70 0.39 -1.58 -5.85
N GLY A 71 0.41 -1.09 -7.09
CA GLY A 71 1.46 -1.38 -8.07
C GLY A 71 2.88 -1.02 -7.64
N LEU A 72 3.06 -0.02 -6.77
CA LEU A 72 4.38 0.39 -6.30
C LEU A 72 4.90 -0.41 -5.10
N LEU A 73 4.13 -1.35 -4.56
CA LEU A 73 4.59 -2.23 -3.48
C LEU A 73 5.83 -3.05 -3.86
N ALA A 74 6.06 -3.28 -5.15
CA ALA A 74 7.24 -4.00 -5.64
C ALA A 74 8.56 -3.24 -5.39
N HIS A 75 8.49 -1.94 -5.09
CA HIS A 75 9.68 -1.07 -4.95
C HIS A 75 9.99 -0.67 -3.51
N ILE A 76 9.26 -1.19 -2.53
CA ILE A 76 9.47 -0.87 -1.12
C ILE A 76 10.12 -2.02 -0.36
N SER A 77 10.55 -1.75 0.87
CA SER A 77 11.10 -2.79 1.75
C SER A 77 10.09 -3.91 1.99
N PRO A 78 10.51 -5.19 1.89
CA PRO A 78 9.65 -6.33 2.22
C PRO A 78 9.32 -6.44 3.71
N ASP A 79 10.00 -5.69 4.57
CA ASP A 79 9.77 -5.68 6.02
C ASP A 79 8.54 -4.86 6.43
N ILE A 80 8.01 -4.02 5.53
CA ILE A 80 6.84 -3.21 5.82
C ILE A 80 5.59 -4.10 5.81
N PRO A 81 4.80 -4.14 6.90
CA PRO A 81 3.56 -4.91 6.93
C PRO A 81 2.52 -4.36 5.96
N ILE A 82 1.89 -5.24 5.19
CA ILE A 82 0.86 -4.87 4.22
C ILE A 82 -0.46 -5.53 4.58
N GLY A 83 -1.53 -4.73 4.66
CA GLY A 83 -2.88 -5.22 4.90
C GLY A 83 -3.69 -5.39 3.62
N PHE A 84 -4.37 -6.52 3.49
CA PHE A 84 -5.28 -6.83 2.39
C PHE A 84 -6.59 -7.38 2.91
N GLY A 85 -7.68 -7.12 2.21
CA GLY A 85 -8.92 -7.89 2.37
C GLY A 85 -8.75 -9.32 1.82
N PRO A 86 -9.54 -10.31 2.31
CA PRO A 86 -9.40 -11.71 1.89
C PRO A 86 -9.60 -11.91 0.38
N ALA A 87 -10.57 -11.22 -0.21
CA ALA A 87 -10.81 -11.29 -1.65
C ALA A 87 -9.63 -10.73 -2.46
N ALA A 88 -9.10 -9.58 -2.04
CA ALA A 88 -7.93 -8.97 -2.68
C ALA A 88 -6.73 -9.92 -2.64
N ARG A 89 -6.47 -10.54 -1.49
CA ARG A 89 -5.37 -11.48 -1.33
C ARG A 89 -5.52 -12.69 -2.25
N ARG A 90 -6.72 -13.26 -2.38
CA ARG A 90 -7.00 -14.38 -3.30
C ARG A 90 -6.78 -13.98 -4.77
N ILE A 91 -7.24 -12.79 -5.16
CA ILE A 91 -7.07 -12.29 -6.53
C ILE A 91 -5.58 -12.10 -6.84
N LEU A 92 -4.82 -11.48 -5.96
CA LEU A 92 -3.39 -11.24 -6.16
C LEU A 92 -2.60 -12.54 -6.19
N LYS A 93 -2.97 -13.52 -5.35
CA LYS A 93 -2.34 -14.85 -5.38
C LYS A 93 -2.58 -15.57 -6.71
N ALA A 94 -3.80 -15.52 -7.24
CA ALA A 94 -4.15 -16.09 -8.53
C ALA A 94 -3.45 -15.38 -9.70
N ALA A 95 -3.28 -14.06 -9.62
CA ALA A 95 -2.66 -13.25 -10.66
C ALA A 95 -1.11 -13.32 -10.65
N ALA A 96 -0.50 -13.68 -9.53
CA ALA A 96 0.95 -13.63 -9.33
C ALA A 96 1.79 -14.30 -10.46
N PRO A 97 1.42 -15.49 -10.99
CA PRO A 97 2.17 -16.10 -12.09
C PRO A 97 2.20 -15.28 -13.38
N PHE A 98 1.24 -14.38 -13.56
CA PHE A 98 1.07 -13.56 -14.75
C PHE A 98 1.59 -12.12 -14.58
N MET A 99 2.04 -11.76 -13.38
CA MET A 99 2.53 -10.41 -13.08
C MET A 99 3.99 -10.25 -13.51
N PRO A 100 4.37 -9.06 -14.01
CA PRO A 100 5.76 -8.76 -14.33
C PRO A 100 6.69 -8.99 -13.13
N GLY A 101 7.86 -9.61 -13.37
CA GLY A 101 8.84 -9.90 -12.32
C GLY A 101 8.40 -10.95 -11.32
N LYS A 102 7.29 -11.64 -11.55
CA LYS A 102 6.73 -12.67 -10.65
C LYS A 102 6.51 -12.14 -9.22
N TRP A 103 6.13 -10.86 -9.11
CA TRP A 103 5.83 -10.25 -7.82
C TRP A 103 4.68 -10.99 -7.13
N GLN A 104 4.82 -11.19 -5.84
CA GLN A 104 3.80 -11.79 -4.98
C GLN A 104 3.41 -10.85 -3.86
N ALA A 105 2.12 -10.85 -3.49
CA ALA A 105 1.63 -10.08 -2.36
C ALA A 105 2.33 -10.55 -1.07
N PRO A 106 2.87 -9.62 -0.26
CA PRO A 106 3.49 -9.97 1.01
C PRO A 106 2.51 -10.67 1.96
N GLU A 107 2.99 -11.64 2.73
CA GLU A 107 2.20 -12.31 3.76
C GLU A 107 2.37 -11.69 5.15
N ASN A 108 3.40 -10.86 5.35
CA ASN A 108 3.60 -10.10 6.58
C ASN A 108 2.63 -8.92 6.65
N GLY A 109 1.75 -8.88 7.62
CA GLY A 109 0.80 -7.79 7.79
C GLY A 109 -0.56 -8.27 8.24
N TRP A 110 -1.60 -7.59 7.79
CA TRP A 110 -2.96 -7.80 8.27
C TRP A 110 -3.87 -8.35 7.19
N ASN A 111 -4.82 -9.20 7.63
CA ASN A 111 -6.01 -9.50 6.86
C ASN A 111 -7.17 -8.79 7.54
N TYR A 112 -7.87 -7.91 6.82
CA TYR A 112 -9.02 -7.20 7.36
C TYR A 112 -10.28 -7.57 6.59
N GLU A 113 -11.42 -7.54 7.27
CA GLU A 113 -12.73 -7.85 6.70
C GLU A 113 -13.68 -6.67 6.88
N SER A 114 -14.63 -6.53 5.94
CA SER A 114 -15.65 -5.50 6.03
C SER A 114 -16.44 -5.61 7.34
N GLU A 115 -16.70 -4.47 7.97
CA GLU A 115 -17.48 -4.36 9.20
C GLU A 115 -16.84 -5.01 10.44
N ILE A 116 -15.63 -5.55 10.35
CA ILE A 116 -14.89 -6.07 11.50
C ILE A 116 -13.81 -5.05 11.88
N PRO A 117 -13.96 -4.35 13.01
CA PRO A 117 -12.93 -3.42 13.48
C PRO A 117 -11.61 -4.15 13.81
N PHE A 118 -10.50 -3.50 13.48
CA PHE A 118 -9.16 -3.93 13.89
C PHE A 118 -8.29 -2.71 14.19
N GLU A 119 -7.19 -2.91 14.86
CA GLU A 119 -6.32 -1.83 15.33
C GLU A 119 -4.92 -1.94 14.74
N ILE A 120 -4.34 -0.80 14.37
CA ILE A 120 -2.93 -0.67 14.00
C ILE A 120 -2.38 0.55 14.74
N GLY A 121 -1.61 0.35 15.80
CA GLY A 121 -1.16 1.44 16.66
C GLY A 121 -2.36 2.29 17.14
N PRO A 122 -2.35 3.61 16.91
CA PRO A 122 -3.45 4.49 17.33
C PRO A 122 -4.66 4.49 16.38
N PHE A 123 -4.63 3.70 15.31
CA PHE A 123 -5.70 3.66 14.30
C PHE A 123 -6.67 2.50 14.53
N THR A 124 -7.94 2.78 14.36
CA THR A 124 -9.01 1.77 14.38
C THR A 124 -9.80 1.81 13.10
#